data_0f8515c7b6bbf0de2d4aa237f0e31a05
#
_entry.id   0f8515c7b6bbf0de2d4aa237f0e31a05
#
_cell.length_a   1.000
_cell.length_b   1.000
_cell.length_c   1.000
_cell.angle_alpha   90.00
_cell.angle_beta   90.00
_cell.angle_gamma   90.00
#
_symmetry.space_group_name_H-M   'P 1'
#
loop_
_entity.id
_entity.type
_entity.pdbx_description
1 polymer ?
#
loop_
_entity_poly.entity_id
_entity_poly.type
_entity_poly.pdbx_seq_one_letter_code
_entity_poly.pdbx_strand_id
1 'polypeptide(L)'
;SSTREYDVLGNVLKQSFFGIDGKPTDPKVMVPEGLCRYDRWGNRIYLAAGDGKGHLIINPKTGWSIQKSEYNSRGKLLSEAYFDENEKPLISRMDGYHKAVISYTSSGNEKEKCYYDIMNKPMLCPDGYFKEVYEYNDNQQAISLSYLGVNGKSIDCKDGYSKIELTYNKDGEMESRTDSADTKMERKRVGKFITRTNFPKLAARCT
;
A
#
# COMPACT_ATOMS: atom_id res chain seq x y z
N SER A 1 -4.45 27.10 -8.65
CA SER A 1 -4.85 26.50 -9.95
C SER A 1 -3.99 25.31 -10.27
N SER A 2 -4.41 24.47 -11.24
CA SER A 2 -3.61 23.35 -11.74
C SER A 2 -3.82 23.16 -13.24
N THR A 3 -2.81 22.60 -13.91
CA THR A 3 -2.86 22.16 -15.32
C THR A 3 -2.54 20.67 -15.40
N ARG A 4 -2.99 20.00 -16.47
CA ARG A 4 -2.70 18.60 -16.74
C ARG A 4 -2.32 18.39 -18.19
N GLU A 5 -1.36 17.50 -18.40
CA GLU A 5 -0.98 16.95 -19.69
C GLU A 5 -1.37 15.47 -19.73
N TYR A 6 -1.83 15.00 -20.89
CA TYR A 6 -2.35 13.65 -21.06
C TYR A 6 -1.66 12.92 -22.20
N ASP A 7 -1.62 11.60 -22.13
CA ASP A 7 -1.28 10.77 -23.27
C ASP A 7 -2.47 10.62 -24.24
N VAL A 8 -2.26 9.90 -25.33
CA VAL A 8 -3.30 9.65 -26.36
C VAL A 8 -4.46 8.78 -25.86
N LEU A 9 -4.29 8.10 -24.72
CA LEU A 9 -5.30 7.26 -24.07
C LEU A 9 -6.06 8.01 -22.97
N GLY A 10 -5.68 9.27 -22.69
CA GLY A 10 -6.31 10.11 -21.66
C GLY A 10 -5.71 9.93 -20.25
N ASN A 11 -4.57 9.22 -20.10
CA ASN A 11 -3.89 9.13 -18.82
C ASN A 11 -3.12 10.42 -18.52
N VAL A 12 -3.12 10.89 -17.27
CA VAL A 12 -2.40 12.09 -16.86
C VAL A 12 -0.90 11.80 -16.79
N LEU A 13 -0.13 12.35 -17.73
CA LEU A 13 1.32 12.25 -17.73
C LEU A 13 1.98 13.22 -16.76
N LYS A 14 1.37 14.40 -16.60
CA LYS A 14 1.89 15.47 -15.76
C LYS A 14 0.74 16.27 -15.17
N GLN A 15 0.86 16.64 -13.91
CA GLN A 15 -0.02 17.61 -13.26
C GLN A 15 0.82 18.67 -12.56
N SER A 16 0.61 19.94 -12.91
CA SER A 16 1.32 21.08 -12.32
C SER A 16 0.37 21.91 -11.45
N PHE A 17 0.86 22.38 -10.30
CA PHE A 17 0.12 23.15 -9.33
C PHE A 17 0.71 24.55 -9.18
N PHE A 18 -0.15 25.56 -9.14
CA PHE A 18 0.23 26.96 -9.08
C PHE A 18 -0.46 27.67 -7.91
N GLY A 19 0.27 28.59 -7.31
CA GLY A 19 -0.25 29.52 -6.32
C GLY A 19 -1.23 30.53 -6.94
N ILE A 20 -1.75 31.44 -6.09
CA ILE A 20 -2.64 32.53 -6.52
C ILE A 20 -1.91 33.57 -7.39
N ASP A 21 -0.58 33.62 -7.28
CA ASP A 21 0.31 34.49 -8.07
C ASP A 21 0.69 33.89 -9.42
N GLY A 22 0.14 32.73 -9.78
CA GLY A 22 0.43 32.01 -11.03
C GLY A 22 1.80 31.32 -11.08
N LYS A 23 2.59 31.37 -10.01
CA LYS A 23 3.88 30.66 -9.93
C LYS A 23 3.67 29.22 -9.42
N PRO A 24 4.60 28.29 -9.73
CA PRO A 24 4.59 26.96 -9.13
C PRO A 24 4.45 27.04 -7.60
N THR A 25 3.69 26.13 -6.99
CA THR A 25 3.52 26.08 -5.54
C THR A 25 4.87 25.91 -4.83
N ASP A 26 4.97 26.38 -3.58
CA ASP A 26 6.16 26.15 -2.75
C ASP A 26 6.31 24.64 -2.47
N PRO A 27 7.43 24.01 -2.85
CA PRO A 27 7.68 22.58 -2.62
C PRO A 27 7.57 22.16 -1.15
N LYS A 28 7.78 23.07 -0.21
CA LYS A 28 7.65 22.83 1.25
C LYS A 28 6.20 22.66 1.69
N VAL A 29 5.27 23.24 0.94
CA VAL A 29 3.83 23.22 1.24
C VAL A 29 3.13 22.12 0.44
N MET A 30 3.36 22.12 -0.87
CA MET A 30 2.78 21.16 -1.80
C MET A 30 3.71 20.97 -2.99
N VAL A 31 3.90 19.71 -3.39
CA VAL A 31 4.71 19.35 -4.57
C VAL A 31 4.18 20.11 -5.79
N PRO A 32 5.04 20.92 -6.48
CA PRO A 32 4.61 21.73 -7.61
C PRO A 32 4.20 20.91 -8.83
N GLU A 33 4.76 19.70 -8.98
CA GLU A 33 4.55 18.89 -10.16
C GLU A 33 4.50 17.40 -9.81
N GLY A 34 3.50 16.69 -10.35
CA GLY A 34 3.42 15.23 -10.35
C GLY A 34 3.64 14.70 -11.76
N LEU A 35 4.56 13.74 -11.91
CA LEU A 35 4.92 13.08 -13.17
C LEU A 35 4.50 11.62 -13.12
N CYS A 36 3.79 11.14 -14.15
CA CYS A 36 3.29 9.77 -14.22
C CYS A 36 3.75 9.07 -15.51
N ARG A 37 3.92 7.75 -15.42
CA ARG A 37 4.03 6.86 -16.59
C ARG A 37 3.13 5.66 -16.38
N TYR A 38 2.65 5.12 -17.48
CA TYR A 38 1.70 4.01 -17.48
C TYR A 38 2.21 2.86 -18.34
N ASP A 39 1.78 1.65 -18.02
CA ASP A 39 1.97 0.52 -18.92
C ASP A 39 0.91 0.56 -20.05
N ARG A 40 1.01 -0.42 -20.96
CA ARG A 40 0.08 -0.53 -22.11
C ARG A 40 -1.38 -0.78 -21.73
N TRP A 41 -1.65 -1.14 -20.48
CA TRP A 41 -3.00 -1.40 -19.96
C TRP A 41 -3.55 -0.24 -19.12
N GLY A 42 -2.79 0.87 -19.00
CA GLY A 42 -3.17 2.05 -18.23
C GLY A 42 -2.87 1.96 -16.73
N ASN A 43 -2.11 0.96 -16.25
CA ASN A 43 -1.66 0.93 -14.86
C ASN A 43 -0.51 1.91 -14.68
N ARG A 44 -0.55 2.72 -13.60
CA ARG A 44 0.50 3.70 -13.32
C ARG A 44 1.73 3.01 -12.73
N ILE A 45 2.76 2.82 -13.57
CA ILE A 45 4.01 2.16 -13.19
C ILE A 45 5.06 3.11 -12.60
N TYR A 46 4.84 4.41 -12.69
CA TYR A 46 5.75 5.44 -12.20
C TYR A 46 4.97 6.67 -11.75
N LEU A 47 5.31 7.18 -10.58
CA LEU A 47 4.87 8.46 -10.05
C LEU A 47 6.09 9.19 -9.47
N ALA A 48 6.29 10.44 -9.84
CA ALA A 48 7.37 11.25 -9.28
C ALA A 48 6.92 12.66 -8.91
N ALA A 49 7.63 13.25 -7.96
CA ALA A 49 7.46 14.62 -7.50
C ALA A 49 8.51 15.53 -8.15
N GLY A 50 8.06 16.60 -8.80
CA GLY A 50 8.93 17.61 -9.45
C GLY A 50 8.77 19.00 -8.86
N ASP A 51 9.79 19.84 -9.08
CA ASP A 51 9.85 21.25 -8.63
C ASP A 51 9.16 22.23 -9.61
N GLY A 52 8.63 21.73 -10.73
CA GLY A 52 8.07 22.54 -11.81
C GLY A 52 9.12 23.23 -12.69
N LYS A 53 10.42 22.95 -12.49
CA LYS A 53 11.56 23.46 -13.27
C LYS A 53 12.37 22.35 -13.97
N GLY A 54 11.85 21.12 -13.89
CA GLY A 54 12.45 19.95 -14.52
C GLY A 54 13.33 19.10 -13.59
N HIS A 55 13.42 19.40 -12.30
CA HIS A 55 14.13 18.57 -11.33
C HIS A 55 13.15 17.78 -10.48
N LEU A 56 13.53 16.55 -10.14
CA LEU A 56 12.81 15.75 -9.15
C LEU A 56 13.16 16.24 -7.73
N ILE A 57 12.21 16.13 -6.81
CA ILE A 57 12.35 16.54 -5.41
C ILE A 57 11.75 15.49 -4.47
N ILE A 58 12.25 15.41 -3.24
CA ILE A 58 11.59 14.66 -2.19
C ILE A 58 10.26 15.34 -1.82
N ASN A 59 9.16 14.60 -1.94
CA ASN A 59 7.86 15.06 -1.45
C ASN A 59 7.89 15.13 0.10
N PRO A 60 7.69 16.30 0.71
CA PRO A 60 7.81 16.46 2.16
C PRO A 60 6.77 15.68 2.96
N LYS A 61 5.64 15.32 2.36
CA LYS A 61 4.59 14.54 3.04
C LYS A 61 4.89 13.04 3.04
N THR A 62 5.33 12.50 1.92
CA THR A 62 5.55 11.06 1.76
C THR A 62 6.98 10.64 2.07
N GLY A 63 7.95 11.57 1.93
CA GLY A 63 9.37 11.32 2.18
C GLY A 63 10.08 10.58 1.05
N TRP A 64 9.48 10.51 -0.15
CA TRP A 64 10.10 9.95 -1.36
C TRP A 64 9.90 10.89 -2.56
N SER A 65 10.74 10.73 -3.57
CA SER A 65 10.63 11.45 -4.83
C SER A 65 9.92 10.62 -5.89
N ILE A 66 10.22 9.33 -5.95
CA ILE A 66 9.74 8.42 -6.99
C ILE A 66 9.11 7.19 -6.34
N GLN A 67 7.93 6.79 -6.83
CA GLN A 67 7.31 5.50 -6.61
C GLN A 67 7.31 4.72 -7.93
N LYS A 68 7.81 3.49 -7.92
CA LYS A 68 7.72 2.55 -9.05
C LYS A 68 6.80 1.40 -8.65
N SER A 69 5.91 1.01 -9.57
CA SER A 69 4.92 -0.04 -9.34
C SER A 69 4.91 -1.06 -10.46
N GLU A 70 4.67 -2.30 -10.13
CA GLU A 70 4.52 -3.41 -11.08
C GLU A 70 3.14 -4.03 -10.93
N TYR A 71 2.55 -4.43 -12.04
CA TYR A 71 1.20 -5.01 -12.08
C TYR A 71 1.19 -6.32 -12.85
N ASN A 72 0.26 -7.21 -12.50
CA ASN A 72 0.03 -8.40 -13.30
C ASN A 72 -0.91 -8.08 -14.50
N SER A 73 -1.12 -9.09 -15.37
CA SER A 73 -1.99 -8.97 -16.54
C SER A 73 -3.47 -8.68 -16.22
N ARG A 74 -3.88 -8.77 -14.96
CA ARG A 74 -5.23 -8.43 -14.47
C ARG A 74 -5.29 -7.05 -13.82
N GLY A 75 -4.20 -6.24 -13.92
CA GLY A 75 -4.12 -4.90 -13.32
C GLY A 75 -3.97 -4.88 -11.79
N LYS A 76 -3.59 -6.01 -11.16
CA LYS A 76 -3.34 -6.07 -9.72
C LYS A 76 -1.89 -5.74 -9.40
N LEU A 77 -1.67 -4.91 -8.39
CA LEU A 77 -0.35 -4.47 -7.93
C LEU A 77 0.48 -5.66 -7.42
N LEU A 78 1.60 -5.94 -8.06
CA LEU A 78 2.55 -6.98 -7.64
C LEU A 78 3.62 -6.43 -6.72
N SER A 79 4.08 -5.22 -6.99
CA SER A 79 5.07 -4.55 -6.14
C SER A 79 4.97 -3.04 -6.23
N GLU A 80 5.39 -2.37 -5.17
CA GLU A 80 5.69 -0.94 -5.14
C GLU A 80 7.00 -0.70 -4.42
N ALA A 81 7.78 0.30 -4.89
CA ALA A 81 9.06 0.66 -4.29
C ALA A 81 9.31 2.17 -4.38
N TYR A 82 10.04 2.71 -3.40
CA TYR A 82 10.27 4.14 -3.22
C TYR A 82 11.73 4.53 -3.39
N PHE A 83 11.98 5.69 -4.01
CA PHE A 83 13.30 6.17 -4.36
C PHE A 83 13.43 7.68 -4.08
N ASP A 84 14.66 8.12 -3.91
CA ASP A 84 14.99 9.54 -3.85
C ASP A 84 15.00 10.19 -5.26
N GLU A 85 15.36 11.47 -5.34
CA GLU A 85 15.43 12.24 -6.59
C GLU A 85 16.57 11.80 -7.53
N ASN A 86 17.50 10.99 -7.03
CA ASN A 86 18.62 10.41 -7.79
C ASN A 86 18.39 8.93 -8.13
N GLU A 87 17.14 8.45 -8.00
CA GLU A 87 16.74 7.05 -8.19
C GLU A 87 17.40 6.05 -7.23
N LYS A 88 17.95 6.50 -6.09
CA LYS A 88 18.48 5.61 -5.07
C LYS A 88 17.34 5.10 -4.17
N PRO A 89 17.35 3.80 -3.83
CA PRO A 89 16.36 3.24 -2.91
C PRO A 89 16.32 3.99 -1.57
N LEU A 90 15.11 4.25 -1.07
CA LEU A 90 14.93 4.85 0.25
C LEU A 90 13.75 4.20 1.00
N ILE A 91 13.72 4.37 2.32
CA ILE A 91 12.55 4.03 3.14
C ILE A 91 11.57 5.19 3.06
N SER A 92 10.34 4.93 2.60
CA SER A 92 9.26 5.91 2.62
C SER A 92 8.99 6.36 4.08
N ARG A 93 8.95 7.66 4.31
CA ARG A 93 8.58 8.19 5.64
C ARG A 93 7.13 7.88 5.99
N MET A 94 6.27 7.86 4.98
CA MET A 94 4.84 7.62 5.15
C MET A 94 4.54 6.15 5.39
N ASP A 95 5.21 5.24 4.65
CA ASP A 95 4.88 3.83 4.62
C ASP A 95 5.83 3.00 5.49
N GLY A 96 7.05 3.50 5.78
CA GLY A 96 8.03 2.89 6.68
C GLY A 96 8.81 1.71 6.08
N TYR A 97 8.74 1.51 4.77
CA TYR A 97 9.51 0.49 4.04
C TYR A 97 10.03 1.05 2.71
N HIS A 98 10.98 0.35 2.10
CA HIS A 98 11.43 0.66 0.73
C HIS A 98 10.52 0.02 -0.29
N LYS A 99 10.21 -1.27 -0.13
CA LYS A 99 9.45 -2.05 -1.12
C LYS A 99 8.41 -2.94 -0.44
N ALA A 100 7.23 -3.01 -1.02
CA ALA A 100 6.24 -4.04 -0.73
C ALA A 100 6.06 -4.96 -1.93
N VAL A 101 5.84 -6.26 -1.68
CA VAL A 101 5.56 -7.27 -2.71
C VAL A 101 4.29 -8.01 -2.33
N ILE A 102 3.38 -8.15 -3.27
CA ILE A 102 2.06 -8.74 -3.07
C ILE A 102 1.90 -9.94 -3.99
N SER A 103 1.41 -11.05 -3.45
CA SER A 103 0.98 -12.21 -4.22
C SER A 103 -0.53 -12.42 -4.10
N TYR A 104 -1.09 -13.15 -5.07
CA TYR A 104 -2.53 -13.37 -5.17
C TYR A 104 -2.87 -14.84 -5.30
N THR A 105 -4.06 -15.22 -4.86
CA THR A 105 -4.67 -16.51 -5.16
C THR A 105 -5.03 -16.61 -6.64
N SER A 106 -5.34 -17.81 -7.13
CA SER A 106 -5.87 -18.01 -8.50
C SER A 106 -7.17 -17.23 -8.75
N SER A 107 -7.99 -17.05 -7.69
CA SER A 107 -9.22 -16.25 -7.70
C SER A 107 -8.95 -14.73 -7.73
N GLY A 108 -7.70 -14.32 -7.45
CA GLY A 108 -7.28 -12.93 -7.48
C GLY A 108 -7.42 -12.19 -6.15
N ASN A 109 -7.65 -12.88 -5.04
CA ASN A 109 -7.56 -12.29 -3.71
C ASN A 109 -6.10 -12.19 -3.25
N GLU A 110 -5.74 -11.19 -2.43
CA GLU A 110 -4.41 -11.10 -1.85
C GLU A 110 -4.10 -12.36 -1.04
N LYS A 111 -2.94 -12.97 -1.32
CA LYS A 111 -2.48 -14.14 -0.59
C LYS A 111 -1.43 -13.79 0.45
N GLU A 112 -0.45 -13.00 0.04
CA GLU A 112 0.63 -12.54 0.91
C GLU A 112 1.04 -11.14 0.55
N LYS A 113 1.47 -10.35 1.56
CA LYS A 113 2.17 -9.08 1.37
C LYS A 113 3.42 -9.06 2.23
N CYS A 114 4.57 -8.71 1.63
CA CYS A 114 5.89 -8.73 2.28
C CYS A 114 6.57 -7.37 2.14
N TYR A 115 7.41 -7.00 3.14
CA TYR A 115 8.08 -5.71 3.22
C TYR A 115 9.60 -5.85 3.21
N TYR A 116 10.29 -4.95 2.50
CA TYR A 116 11.72 -5.03 2.26
C TYR A 116 12.40 -3.68 2.48
N ASP A 117 13.64 -3.75 2.97
CA ASP A 117 14.53 -2.60 3.10
C ASP A 117 15.20 -2.20 1.76
N ILE A 118 16.04 -1.16 1.80
CA ILE A 118 16.77 -0.63 0.64
C ILE A 118 17.75 -1.63 0.01
N MET A 119 18.11 -2.69 0.72
CA MET A 119 18.98 -3.77 0.26
C MET A 119 18.19 -5.00 -0.21
N ASN A 120 16.86 -4.90 -0.35
CA ASN A 120 15.92 -5.99 -0.62
C ASN A 120 15.98 -7.12 0.44
N LYS A 121 16.36 -6.81 1.69
CA LYS A 121 16.26 -7.75 2.80
C LYS A 121 14.90 -7.63 3.47
N PRO A 122 14.32 -8.75 3.95
CA PRO A 122 13.11 -8.72 4.76
C PRO A 122 13.24 -7.75 5.94
N MET A 123 12.23 -6.90 6.12
CA MET A 123 12.18 -5.96 7.24
C MET A 123 10.80 -5.94 7.89
N LEU A 124 10.73 -5.53 9.15
CA LEU A 124 9.45 -5.27 9.79
C LEU A 124 8.89 -3.92 9.30
N CYS A 125 7.61 -3.91 8.92
CA CYS A 125 6.90 -2.67 8.65
C CYS A 125 6.60 -1.90 9.98
N PRO A 126 6.08 -0.67 9.93
CA PRO A 126 5.77 0.09 11.15
C PRO A 126 4.79 -0.60 12.11
N ASP A 127 3.97 -1.53 11.60
CA ASP A 127 3.04 -2.30 12.43
C ASP A 127 3.66 -3.55 13.06
N GLY A 128 4.97 -3.77 12.86
CA GLY A 128 5.77 -4.74 13.63
C GLY A 128 5.90 -6.12 12.99
N TYR A 129 5.50 -6.33 11.75
CA TYR A 129 5.64 -7.62 11.05
C TYR A 129 6.32 -7.45 9.68
N PHE A 130 6.86 -8.56 9.16
CA PHE A 130 7.44 -8.63 7.83
C PHE A 130 6.42 -9.02 6.78
N LYS A 131 5.51 -9.94 7.11
CA LYS A 131 4.59 -10.57 6.16
C LYS A 131 3.19 -10.67 6.73
N GLU A 132 2.22 -10.36 5.88
CA GLU A 132 0.81 -10.69 6.03
C GLU A 132 0.48 -11.94 5.19
N VAL A 133 -0.31 -12.87 5.74
CA VAL A 133 -0.78 -14.07 5.04
C VAL A 133 -2.29 -14.18 5.21
N TYR A 134 -3.01 -14.24 4.10
CA TYR A 134 -4.46 -14.34 4.05
C TYR A 134 -4.90 -15.74 3.64
N GLU A 135 -5.94 -16.25 4.27
CA GLU A 135 -6.64 -17.48 3.88
C GLU A 135 -8.11 -17.17 3.60
N TYR A 136 -8.69 -17.94 2.68
CA TYR A 136 -10.05 -17.72 2.19
C TYR A 136 -10.84 -19.03 2.19
N ASN A 137 -12.15 -18.93 2.42
CA ASN A 137 -13.08 -20.05 2.23
C ASN A 137 -13.46 -20.20 0.73
N ASP A 138 -14.26 -21.21 0.41
CA ASP A 138 -14.73 -21.49 -0.95
C ASP A 138 -15.56 -20.35 -1.55
N ASN A 139 -16.20 -19.53 -0.69
CA ASN A 139 -16.94 -18.33 -1.09
C ASN A 139 -16.05 -17.09 -1.29
N GLN A 140 -14.72 -17.26 -1.27
CA GLN A 140 -13.72 -16.18 -1.42
C GLN A 140 -13.77 -15.12 -0.31
N GLN A 141 -14.33 -15.46 0.85
CA GLN A 141 -14.33 -14.61 2.04
C GLN A 141 -13.07 -14.90 2.86
N ALA A 142 -12.38 -13.86 3.32
CA ALA A 142 -11.19 -14.02 4.16
C ALA A 142 -11.59 -14.64 5.51
N ILE A 143 -10.98 -15.78 5.85
CA ILE A 143 -11.21 -16.50 7.10
C ILE A 143 -10.05 -16.37 8.08
N SER A 144 -8.87 -16.00 7.59
CA SER A 144 -7.68 -15.81 8.42
C SER A 144 -6.76 -14.73 7.86
N LEU A 145 -6.15 -13.95 8.75
CA LEU A 145 -5.02 -13.08 8.51
C LEU A 145 -3.97 -13.36 9.58
N SER A 146 -2.76 -13.71 9.17
CA SER A 146 -1.63 -14.00 10.06
C SER A 146 -0.47 -13.07 9.80
N TYR A 147 0.24 -12.67 10.86
CA TYR A 147 1.44 -11.84 10.80
C TYR A 147 2.68 -12.65 11.11
N LEU A 148 3.69 -12.55 10.25
CA LEU A 148 4.95 -13.28 10.39
C LEU A 148 6.13 -12.31 10.48
N GLY A 149 7.08 -12.65 11.35
CA GLY A 149 8.37 -11.97 11.43
C GLY A 149 9.32 -12.36 10.31
N VAL A 150 10.48 -11.71 10.23
CA VAL A 150 11.53 -11.98 9.22
C VAL A 150 12.08 -13.40 9.26
N ASN A 151 11.91 -14.11 10.36
CA ASN A 151 12.30 -15.51 10.55
C ASN A 151 11.18 -16.51 10.12
N GLY A 152 10.08 -15.99 9.57
CA GLY A 152 8.92 -16.79 9.17
C GLY A 152 8.04 -17.30 10.32
N LYS A 153 8.35 -16.95 11.57
CA LYS A 153 7.51 -17.30 12.72
C LYS A 153 6.44 -16.24 12.96
N SER A 154 5.36 -16.64 13.60
CA SER A 154 4.31 -15.76 14.08
C SER A 154 4.92 -14.63 14.93
N ILE A 155 4.36 -13.43 14.80
CA ILE A 155 4.77 -12.25 15.58
C ILE A 155 3.55 -11.38 15.84
N ASP A 156 3.44 -10.85 17.07
CA ASP A 156 2.38 -9.90 17.38
C ASP A 156 2.62 -8.57 16.64
N CYS A 157 1.57 -8.09 15.98
CA CYS A 157 1.58 -6.76 15.41
C CYS A 157 1.48 -5.69 16.53
N LYS A 158 1.60 -4.42 16.18
CA LYS A 158 1.50 -3.28 17.08
C LYS A 158 0.24 -3.28 17.97
N ASP A 159 -0.86 -3.84 17.46
CA ASP A 159 -2.12 -3.95 18.21
C ASP A 159 -2.16 -5.15 19.17
N GLY A 160 -1.08 -5.95 19.24
CA GLY A 160 -0.88 -7.03 20.20
C GLY A 160 -1.55 -8.36 19.83
N TYR A 161 -1.67 -8.65 18.54
CA TYR A 161 -2.12 -9.96 18.05
C TYR A 161 -1.32 -10.38 16.81
N SER A 162 -1.15 -11.68 16.63
CA SER A 162 -0.42 -12.28 15.50
C SER A 162 -1.34 -12.91 14.47
N LYS A 163 -2.62 -13.15 14.84
CA LYS A 163 -3.60 -13.77 13.95
C LYS A 163 -4.98 -13.19 14.20
N ILE A 164 -5.74 -13.05 13.11
CA ILE A 164 -7.17 -12.77 13.11
C ILE A 164 -7.87 -13.95 12.46
N GLU A 165 -8.95 -14.45 13.07
CA GLU A 165 -9.82 -15.46 12.49
C GLU A 165 -11.24 -14.91 12.38
N LEU A 166 -11.90 -15.20 11.26
CA LEU A 166 -13.23 -14.70 10.92
C LEU A 166 -14.15 -15.89 10.62
N THR A 167 -15.38 -15.84 11.14
CA THR A 167 -16.42 -16.77 10.74
C THR A 167 -17.59 -16.02 10.10
N TYR A 168 -18.35 -16.75 9.28
CA TYR A 168 -19.48 -16.20 8.53
C TYR A 168 -20.69 -17.12 8.71
N ASN A 169 -21.86 -16.51 8.77
CA ASN A 169 -23.13 -17.24 8.77
C ASN A 169 -23.46 -17.76 7.35
N LYS A 170 -24.54 -18.53 7.23
CA LYS A 170 -25.00 -19.09 5.95
C LYS A 170 -25.40 -18.03 4.90
N ASP A 171 -25.68 -16.82 5.34
CA ASP A 171 -26.05 -15.69 4.49
C ASP A 171 -24.80 -14.91 4.02
N GLY A 172 -23.59 -15.32 4.46
CA GLY A 172 -22.32 -14.72 4.11
C GLY A 172 -21.96 -13.48 4.94
N GLU A 173 -22.69 -13.20 6.00
CA GLU A 173 -22.39 -12.11 6.92
C GLU A 173 -21.38 -12.56 7.98
N MET A 174 -20.46 -11.67 8.36
CA MET A 174 -19.46 -11.95 9.38
C MET A 174 -20.16 -12.15 10.75
N GLU A 175 -19.99 -13.34 11.31
CA GLU A 175 -20.57 -13.75 12.59
C GLU A 175 -19.63 -13.51 13.76
N SER A 176 -18.32 -13.79 13.59
CA SER A 176 -17.33 -13.55 14.64
C SER A 176 -15.99 -13.12 14.09
N ARG A 177 -15.24 -12.43 14.95
CA ARG A 177 -13.81 -12.15 14.79
C ARG A 177 -13.10 -12.56 16.09
N THR A 178 -12.01 -13.30 15.96
CA THR A 178 -11.13 -13.68 17.07
C THR A 178 -9.72 -13.18 16.76
N ASP A 179 -9.13 -12.41 17.68
CA ASP A 179 -7.76 -11.93 17.61
C ASP A 179 -6.91 -12.77 18.58
N SER A 180 -5.87 -13.44 18.10
CA SER A 180 -4.97 -14.30 18.87
C SER A 180 -3.57 -13.72 18.90
N ALA A 181 -2.96 -13.63 20.09
CA ALA A 181 -1.57 -13.24 20.29
C ALA A 181 -0.65 -14.47 20.33
N ASP A 182 0.61 -14.29 19.91
CA ASP A 182 1.65 -15.33 20.02
C ASP A 182 2.03 -15.57 21.51
N THR A 183 1.91 -14.53 22.34
CA THR A 183 2.02 -14.60 23.80
C THR A 183 0.68 -14.96 24.41
N LYS A 184 0.40 -16.24 24.64
CA LYS A 184 -0.68 -16.91 25.41
C LYS A 184 -1.85 -16.09 26.01
N MET A 185 -2.33 -15.02 25.37
CA MET A 185 -3.52 -14.30 25.77
C MET A 185 -4.54 -14.33 24.62
N GLU A 186 -5.40 -15.34 24.64
CA GLU A 186 -6.61 -15.32 23.80
C GLU A 186 -7.54 -14.19 24.27
N ARG A 187 -7.77 -13.21 23.42
CA ARG A 187 -8.78 -12.18 23.64
C ARG A 187 -9.97 -12.43 22.72
N LYS A 188 -10.93 -13.20 23.20
CA LYS A 188 -12.19 -13.40 22.48
C LYS A 188 -13.06 -12.15 22.62
N ARG A 189 -13.20 -11.38 21.54
CA ARG A 189 -14.20 -10.30 21.46
C ARG A 189 -15.44 -10.83 20.74
N VAL A 190 -16.42 -11.27 21.53
CA VAL A 190 -17.77 -11.54 21.03
C VAL A 190 -18.58 -10.26 21.15
N GLY A 191 -18.92 -9.63 20.02
CA GLY A 191 -19.74 -8.43 20.01
C GLY A 191 -20.45 -8.29 18.67
N LYS A 192 -21.72 -7.86 18.70
CA LYS A 192 -22.47 -7.45 17.51
C LYS A 192 -21.72 -6.29 16.84
N PHE A 193 -21.00 -6.59 15.78
CA PHE A 193 -20.29 -5.57 15.01
C PHE A 193 -21.28 -4.93 14.03
N ILE A 194 -21.55 -3.63 14.24
CA ILE A 194 -22.10 -2.76 13.22
C ILE A 194 -21.04 -2.72 12.09
N THR A 195 -21.45 -3.15 10.92
CA THR A 195 -20.69 -3.23 9.69
C THR A 195 -19.92 -1.93 9.40
N ARG A 196 -18.66 -1.89 9.81
CA ARG A 196 -17.65 -1.09 9.12
C ARG A 196 -16.56 -2.07 8.72
N THR A 197 -16.59 -2.47 7.48
CA THR A 197 -15.54 -3.21 6.78
C THR A 197 -14.25 -2.39 6.80
N ASN A 198 -13.48 -2.52 7.87
CA ASN A 198 -12.10 -2.06 7.95
C ASN A 198 -11.16 -3.27 7.87
N PHE A 199 -11.32 -4.13 6.87
CA PHE A 199 -10.12 -4.60 6.20
C PHE A 199 -9.50 -3.34 5.59
N PRO A 200 -8.16 -3.17 5.67
CA PRO A 200 -7.56 -2.08 4.93
C PRO A 200 -8.05 -2.27 3.50
N LYS A 201 -9.01 -1.43 3.10
CA LYS A 201 -9.22 -1.22 1.70
C LYS A 201 -7.85 -0.80 1.24
N LEU A 202 -7.19 -1.61 0.43
CA LEU A 202 -6.25 -1.09 -0.57
C LEU A 202 -7.09 -0.17 -1.43
N ALA A 203 -7.46 0.93 -0.80
CA ALA A 203 -8.20 1.99 -1.41
C ALA A 203 -7.25 2.58 -2.42
N ALA A 204 -7.63 2.46 -3.66
CA ALA A 204 -7.37 3.49 -4.62
C ALA A 204 -7.33 4.86 -3.92
N ARG A 205 -6.16 5.29 -3.42
CA ARG A 205 -5.89 6.68 -3.12
C ARG A 205 -5.47 7.34 -4.41
N CYS A 206 -6.46 7.56 -5.27
CA CYS A 206 -6.34 8.45 -6.41
C CYS A 206 -7.69 9.10 -6.62
N THR A 207 -7.89 10.23 -6.00
CA THR A 207 -8.65 11.36 -6.53
C THR A 207 -7.81 12.60 -6.35
#